data_fff90ad7ee6072e33a732850c628a82a
#
_entry.id   fff90ad7ee6072e33a732850c628a82a
#
_cell.length_a   1.000
_cell.length_b   1.000
_cell.length_c   1.000
_cell.angle_alpha   90.00
_cell.angle_beta   90.00
_cell.angle_gamma   90.00
#
_symmetry.space_group_name_H-M   'P 1'
#
loop_
_entity.id
_entity.type
_entity.pdbx_description
1 polymer ?
#
loop_
_entity_poly.entity_id
_entity_poly.type
_entity_poly.pdbx_seq_one_letter_code
_entity_poly.pdbx_strand_id
1 'polypeptide(L)'
;MNRNCIKFLLIFLFFSFSTKAQEKFSNPIIPGGYPDPSICKVGDTFYIVNSSFEYFPGLPIHKSKDLINWELIGYGLHRKSQVNSTVNLIDVQSNGGIHAPTIRHKDGIYYIITTNVYYDEEREKADMVNFIITAKNPAGPWSDPIHIQGAPGIDPDLFFDDDGRVWYVGNQMPENPNFEGEGEIWLQELDINEFKLIGGKHL
;
A
#
# COMPACT_ATOMS: atom_id res chain seq x y z
N MET A 1 -60.95 14.67 24.50
CA MET A 1 -59.89 14.42 23.47
C MET A 1 -60.21 13.10 22.76
N ASN A 2 -60.42 13.12 21.48
CA ASN A 2 -61.01 12.03 20.74
C ASN A 2 -60.02 10.85 20.62
N ARG A 3 -60.42 9.61 20.93
CA ARG A 3 -59.55 8.39 20.93
C ARG A 3 -58.79 8.20 19.60
N ASN A 4 -59.35 8.71 18.52
CA ASN A 4 -58.71 8.64 17.21
C ASN A 4 -57.54 9.63 17.04
N CYS A 5 -57.56 10.80 17.72
CA CYS A 5 -56.44 11.74 17.72
C CYS A 5 -55.21 11.18 18.48
N ILE A 6 -55.45 10.40 19.53
CA ILE A 6 -54.36 9.77 20.31
C ILE A 6 -53.66 8.68 19.49
N LYS A 7 -54.41 7.91 18.70
CA LYS A 7 -53.85 6.89 17.79
C LYS A 7 -52.99 7.51 16.68
N PHE A 8 -53.44 8.62 16.11
CA PHE A 8 -52.66 9.34 15.09
C PHE A 8 -51.40 9.97 15.70
N LEU A 9 -51.44 10.48 16.89
CA LEU A 9 -50.29 11.04 17.60
C LEU A 9 -49.22 9.99 17.94
N LEU A 10 -49.67 8.79 18.34
CA LEU A 10 -48.76 7.65 18.60
C LEU A 10 -48.09 7.12 17.32
N ILE A 11 -48.80 7.10 16.18
CA ILE A 11 -48.23 6.69 14.88
C ILE A 11 -47.16 7.71 14.43
N PHE A 12 -47.41 9.00 14.64
CA PHE A 12 -46.44 10.05 14.29
C PHE A 12 -45.18 10.00 15.19
N LEU A 13 -45.30 9.63 16.46
CA LEU A 13 -44.15 9.43 17.37
C LEU A 13 -43.27 8.24 16.98
N PHE A 14 -43.87 7.18 16.42
CA PHE A 14 -43.07 6.02 15.96
C PHE A 14 -42.30 6.29 14.65
N PHE A 15 -42.73 7.22 13.80
CA PHE A 15 -42.04 7.59 12.57
C PHE A 15 -40.87 8.55 12.81
N SER A 16 -40.75 9.17 13.96
CA SER A 16 -39.72 10.18 14.27
C SER A 16 -38.37 9.57 14.72
N PHE A 17 -38.26 8.25 14.88
CA PHE A 17 -37.05 7.61 15.42
C PHE A 17 -36.14 6.96 14.36
N SER A 18 -36.36 7.18 13.08
CA SER A 18 -35.55 6.55 12.01
C SER A 18 -34.66 7.52 11.28
N THR A 19 -34.31 8.67 11.82
CA THR A 19 -33.20 9.44 11.29
C THR A 19 -31.92 8.81 11.80
N LYS A 20 -31.35 7.89 11.05
CA LYS A 20 -29.92 7.58 11.21
C LYS A 20 -29.18 8.91 11.06
N ALA A 21 -28.60 9.38 12.14
CA ALA A 21 -27.67 10.52 12.05
C ALA A 21 -26.63 10.13 11.03
N GLN A 22 -26.46 10.93 9.98
CA GLN A 22 -25.40 10.74 9.02
C GLN A 22 -24.08 10.82 9.82
N GLU A 23 -23.34 9.73 9.88
CA GLU A 23 -22.04 9.73 10.52
C GLU A 23 -21.18 10.78 9.83
N LYS A 24 -20.83 11.83 10.56
CA LYS A 24 -19.94 12.87 10.06
C LYS A 24 -18.50 12.40 10.26
N PHE A 25 -17.76 12.30 9.18
CA PHE A 25 -16.32 12.14 9.22
C PHE A 25 -15.63 13.44 8.82
N SER A 26 -14.41 13.65 9.27
CA SER A 26 -13.58 14.78 8.88
C SER A 26 -12.35 14.30 8.10
N ASN A 27 -11.93 15.07 7.11
CA ASN A 27 -10.67 14.86 6.43
C ASN A 27 -9.56 15.69 7.08
N PRO A 28 -8.32 15.17 7.16
CA PRO A 28 -7.93 13.82 6.75
C PRO A 28 -8.41 12.76 7.76
N ILE A 29 -8.83 11.57 7.27
CA ILE A 29 -9.24 10.43 8.11
C ILE A 29 -8.06 9.78 8.84
N ILE A 30 -6.85 9.88 8.30
CA ILE A 30 -5.59 9.54 8.96
C ILE A 30 -4.75 10.82 8.98
N PRO A 31 -4.70 11.56 10.11
CA PRO A 31 -3.94 12.79 10.20
C PRO A 31 -2.44 12.50 10.29
N GLY A 32 -1.64 13.27 9.53
CA GLY A 32 -0.17 13.15 9.49
C GLY A 32 0.38 13.03 8.08
N GLY A 33 1.65 12.62 7.98
CA GLY A 33 2.34 12.38 6.71
C GLY A 33 2.20 10.92 6.29
N TYR A 34 1.10 10.59 5.60
CA TYR A 34 0.79 9.25 5.10
C TYR A 34 0.49 9.29 3.61
N PRO A 35 1.49 9.59 2.75
CA PRO A 35 1.32 9.67 1.30
C PRO A 35 1.20 8.29 0.65
N ASP A 36 0.77 8.28 -0.60
CA ASP A 36 0.73 7.11 -1.50
C ASP A 36 0.02 5.89 -0.87
N PRO A 37 -1.23 6.03 -0.42
CA PRO A 37 -1.92 4.95 0.27
C PRO A 37 -2.27 3.80 -0.68
N SER A 38 -1.90 2.58 -0.30
CA SER A 38 -2.45 1.36 -0.90
C SER A 38 -3.30 0.61 0.10
N ILE A 39 -4.43 0.08 -0.34
CA ILE A 39 -5.41 -0.57 0.50
C ILE A 39 -5.69 -2.01 0.05
N CYS A 40 -5.83 -2.94 1.01
CA CYS A 40 -6.42 -4.25 0.76
C CYS A 40 -7.50 -4.57 1.79
N LYS A 41 -8.44 -5.45 1.42
CA LYS A 41 -9.50 -5.94 2.30
C LYS A 41 -9.34 -7.42 2.56
N VAL A 42 -9.36 -7.83 3.84
CA VAL A 42 -9.31 -9.24 4.24
C VAL A 42 -10.43 -9.49 5.24
N GLY A 43 -11.40 -10.31 4.85
CA GLY A 43 -12.62 -10.48 5.63
C GLY A 43 -13.40 -9.17 5.76
N ASP A 44 -13.65 -8.72 6.97
CA ASP A 44 -14.34 -7.46 7.30
C ASP A 44 -13.39 -6.29 7.62
N THR A 45 -12.08 -6.49 7.45
CA THR A 45 -11.06 -5.52 7.85
C THR A 45 -10.30 -4.99 6.63
N PHE A 46 -10.09 -3.69 6.61
CA PHE A 46 -9.28 -2.97 5.63
C PHE A 46 -7.90 -2.68 6.23
N TYR A 47 -6.88 -2.77 5.40
CA TYR A 47 -5.50 -2.45 5.74
C TYR A 47 -4.95 -1.45 4.75
N ILE A 48 -4.30 -0.39 5.25
CA ILE A 48 -3.59 0.61 4.45
C ILE A 48 -2.12 0.57 4.80
N VAL A 49 -1.28 0.66 3.79
CA VAL A 49 0.16 0.95 3.90
C VAL A 49 0.47 2.24 3.17
N ASN A 50 1.44 3.00 3.66
CA ASN A 50 1.84 4.28 3.08
C ASN A 50 3.34 4.36 2.85
N SER A 51 3.77 5.25 1.95
CA SER A 51 5.17 5.67 1.82
C SER A 51 5.69 6.23 3.14
N SER A 52 6.97 6.08 3.35
CA SER A 52 7.65 6.63 4.52
C SER A 52 8.92 7.40 4.17
N PHE A 53 9.28 7.44 2.89
CA PHE A 53 10.49 8.10 2.40
C PHE A 53 11.72 7.74 3.24
N GLU A 54 12.50 8.71 3.69
CA GLU A 54 13.67 8.56 4.53
C GLU A 54 13.38 8.17 6.00
N TYR A 55 12.11 8.17 6.41
CA TYR A 55 11.76 7.93 7.82
C TYR A 55 11.81 6.45 8.20
N PHE A 56 12.35 6.19 9.39
CA PHE A 56 12.37 4.86 10.02
C PHE A 56 11.75 4.93 11.43
N PRO A 57 10.83 4.00 11.82
CA PRO A 57 10.36 2.82 11.09
C PRO A 57 9.59 3.18 9.82
N GLY A 58 9.76 2.36 8.76
CA GLY A 58 9.15 2.58 7.45
C GLY A 58 7.91 1.73 7.19
N LEU A 59 7.11 2.13 6.20
CA LEU A 59 5.88 1.43 5.79
C LEU A 59 4.87 1.32 6.93
N PRO A 60 4.32 2.44 7.44
CA PRO A 60 3.27 2.43 8.46
C PRO A 60 2.03 1.70 7.94
N ILE A 61 1.46 0.83 8.78
CA ILE A 61 0.31 0.00 8.44
C ILE A 61 -0.84 0.32 9.40
N HIS A 62 -1.95 0.71 8.82
CA HIS A 62 -3.18 0.97 9.57
C HIS A 62 -4.25 -0.06 9.22
N LYS A 63 -5.17 -0.31 10.15
CA LYS A 63 -6.38 -1.11 9.93
C LYS A 63 -7.63 -0.32 10.23
N SER A 64 -8.73 -0.69 9.56
CA SER A 64 -10.07 -0.18 9.84
C SER A 64 -11.13 -1.23 9.49
N LYS A 65 -12.32 -1.13 10.11
CA LYS A 65 -13.51 -1.89 9.74
C LYS A 65 -14.56 -1.06 9.02
N ASP A 66 -14.44 0.26 9.05
CA ASP A 66 -15.43 1.21 8.56
C ASP A 66 -14.88 2.26 7.59
N LEU A 67 -13.57 2.23 7.29
CA LEU A 67 -12.84 3.20 6.46
C LEU A 67 -12.79 4.63 7.03
N ILE A 68 -13.27 4.83 8.26
CA ILE A 68 -13.31 6.12 8.95
C ILE A 68 -12.36 6.11 10.14
N ASN A 69 -12.46 5.07 10.97
CA ASN A 69 -11.65 4.91 12.17
C ASN A 69 -10.46 4.00 11.87
N TRP A 70 -9.26 4.57 11.87
CA TRP A 70 -8.02 3.88 11.55
C TRP A 70 -7.12 3.75 12.77
N GLU A 71 -6.54 2.59 12.94
CA GLU A 71 -5.58 2.25 14.01
C GLU A 71 -4.24 1.87 13.38
N LEU A 72 -3.16 2.55 13.78
CA LEU A 72 -1.80 2.14 13.42
C LEU A 72 -1.47 0.83 14.15
N ILE A 73 -1.18 -0.23 13.40
CA ILE A 73 -0.94 -1.58 13.96
C ILE A 73 0.52 -2.01 13.90
N GLY A 74 1.35 -1.31 13.15
CA GLY A 74 2.78 -1.64 13.00
C GLY A 74 3.41 -1.00 11.80
N TYR A 75 4.60 -1.50 11.46
CA TYR A 75 5.43 -1.03 10.37
C TYR A 75 6.01 -2.21 9.60
N GLY A 76 6.04 -2.12 8.28
CA GLY A 76 6.65 -3.12 7.41
C GLY A 76 8.17 -3.23 7.63
N LEU A 77 8.83 -2.07 7.79
CA LEU A 77 10.26 -1.97 8.07
C LEU A 77 10.49 -1.41 9.48
N HIS A 78 10.92 -2.27 10.41
CA HIS A 78 11.10 -1.90 11.82
C HIS A 78 12.34 -2.51 12.48
N ARG A 79 13.10 -3.35 11.75
CA ARG A 79 14.33 -3.98 12.24
C ARG A 79 15.53 -3.53 11.44
N LYS A 80 16.69 -3.41 12.10
CA LYS A 80 17.95 -3.08 11.42
C LYS A 80 18.35 -4.08 10.34
N SER A 81 17.97 -5.35 10.48
CA SER A 81 18.22 -6.40 9.47
C SER A 81 17.49 -6.15 8.15
N GLN A 82 16.39 -5.39 8.19
CA GLN A 82 15.61 -5.05 7.00
C GLN A 82 16.17 -3.86 6.22
N VAL A 83 17.03 -3.06 6.83
CA VAL A 83 17.67 -1.89 6.22
C VAL A 83 19.18 -2.15 6.13
N ASN A 84 19.63 -2.49 4.96
CA ASN A 84 21.00 -2.89 4.65
C ASN A 84 21.45 -2.24 3.34
N SER A 85 22.54 -2.73 2.76
CA SER A 85 23.06 -2.19 1.48
C SER A 85 22.07 -2.28 0.31
N THR A 86 21.07 -3.15 0.37
CA THR A 86 20.06 -3.30 -0.70
C THR A 86 18.89 -2.35 -0.48
N VAL A 87 18.39 -2.25 0.76
CA VAL A 87 17.37 -1.28 1.15
C VAL A 87 18.01 -0.29 2.09
N ASN A 88 18.42 0.86 1.55
CA ASN A 88 19.14 1.86 2.32
C ASN A 88 18.18 2.91 2.89
N LEU A 89 18.17 3.03 4.22
CA LEU A 89 17.47 4.07 4.98
C LEU A 89 18.40 4.75 6.01
N ILE A 90 19.74 4.63 5.85
CA ILE A 90 20.71 5.18 6.81
C ILE A 90 21.19 6.54 6.34
N ASP A 91 21.68 6.62 5.11
CA ASP A 91 22.24 7.84 4.53
C ASP A 91 21.38 8.29 3.33
N VAL A 92 20.07 8.30 3.53
CA VAL A 92 19.11 8.64 2.47
C VAL A 92 18.90 10.15 2.44
N GLN A 93 18.99 10.73 1.26
CA GLN A 93 18.66 12.13 1.01
C GLN A 93 17.17 12.43 1.28
N SER A 94 16.85 13.69 1.52
CA SER A 94 15.45 14.13 1.64
C SER A 94 14.64 13.73 0.40
N ASN A 95 13.45 13.20 0.60
CA ASN A 95 12.56 12.62 -0.41
C ASN A 95 13.12 11.36 -1.11
N GLY A 96 14.17 10.73 -0.61
CA GLY A 96 14.57 9.38 -0.98
C GLY A 96 13.90 8.33 -0.10
N GLY A 97 14.39 7.09 -0.11
CA GLY A 97 13.91 6.00 0.73
C GLY A 97 12.67 5.28 0.16
N ILE A 98 11.68 5.05 0.97
CA ILE A 98 10.56 4.16 0.64
C ILE A 98 9.41 4.90 -0.03
N HIS A 99 9.19 4.58 -1.30
CA HIS A 99 8.18 5.18 -2.17
C HIS A 99 7.01 4.21 -2.42
N ALA A 100 5.85 4.76 -2.71
CA ALA A 100 4.61 4.15 -3.19
C ALA A 100 4.47 2.62 -2.97
N PRO A 101 4.20 2.18 -1.74
CA PRO A 101 4.00 0.76 -1.47
C PRO A 101 2.65 0.28 -1.97
N THR A 102 2.59 -0.99 -2.36
CA THR A 102 1.33 -1.69 -2.58
C THR A 102 1.19 -2.85 -1.60
N ILE A 103 0.01 -2.99 -0.98
CA ILE A 103 -0.33 -4.12 -0.11
C ILE A 103 -1.33 -5.04 -0.79
N ARG A 104 -1.05 -6.35 -0.77
CA ARG A 104 -1.95 -7.41 -1.27
C ARG A 104 -2.02 -8.54 -0.26
N HIS A 105 -3.11 -9.32 -0.35
CA HIS A 105 -3.29 -10.52 0.47
C HIS A 105 -3.73 -11.68 -0.42
N LYS A 106 -3.03 -12.80 -0.33
CA LYS A 106 -3.35 -14.04 -1.04
C LYS A 106 -2.99 -15.24 -0.17
N ASP A 107 -3.89 -16.21 -0.07
CA ASP A 107 -3.68 -17.50 0.62
C ASP A 107 -3.11 -17.39 2.04
N GLY A 108 -3.60 -16.40 2.81
CA GLY A 108 -3.19 -16.17 4.20
C GLY A 108 -1.87 -15.42 4.37
N ILE A 109 -1.27 -14.95 3.28
CA ILE A 109 -0.03 -14.16 3.28
C ILE A 109 -0.33 -12.73 2.85
N TYR A 110 0.18 -11.76 3.57
CA TYR A 110 0.26 -10.36 3.17
C TYR A 110 1.58 -10.12 2.45
N TYR A 111 1.50 -9.38 1.36
CA TYR A 111 2.62 -8.94 0.54
C TYR A 111 2.63 -7.41 0.52
N ILE A 112 3.77 -6.81 0.79
CA ILE A 112 4.02 -5.40 0.49
C ILE A 112 5.14 -5.36 -0.52
N ILE A 113 4.88 -4.70 -1.66
CA ILE A 113 5.88 -4.40 -2.68
C ILE A 113 6.06 -2.89 -2.74
N THR A 114 7.29 -2.42 -2.89
CA THR A 114 7.61 -0.99 -2.87
C THR A 114 8.97 -0.74 -3.51
N THR A 115 9.32 0.52 -3.70
CA THR A 115 10.63 0.96 -4.21
C THR A 115 11.41 1.67 -3.11
N ASN A 116 12.67 1.29 -2.92
CA ASN A 116 13.66 2.12 -2.22
C ASN A 116 14.40 2.98 -3.25
N VAL A 117 14.26 4.29 -3.15
CA VAL A 117 14.93 5.26 -4.00
C VAL A 117 16.12 5.84 -3.25
N TYR A 118 17.30 5.61 -3.77
CA TYR A 118 18.55 6.11 -3.20
C TYR A 118 19.35 6.84 -4.27
N TYR A 119 19.74 8.09 -4.00
CA TYR A 119 20.60 8.85 -4.90
C TYR A 119 22.05 8.64 -4.49
N ASP A 120 22.83 8.14 -5.43
CA ASP A 120 24.27 7.97 -5.26
C ASP A 120 24.98 9.21 -5.83
N GLU A 121 25.51 10.05 -4.93
CA GLU A 121 26.16 11.30 -5.31
C GLU A 121 27.44 11.07 -6.13
N GLU A 122 28.17 9.96 -5.88
CA GLU A 122 29.40 9.66 -6.61
C GLU A 122 29.12 9.26 -8.07
N ARG A 123 27.99 8.60 -8.32
CA ARG A 123 27.56 8.19 -9.66
C ARG A 123 26.61 9.17 -10.33
N GLU A 124 26.20 10.22 -9.62
CA GLU A 124 25.16 11.17 -10.05
C GLU A 124 23.89 10.44 -10.58
N LYS A 125 23.48 9.36 -9.91
CA LYS A 125 22.42 8.47 -10.34
C LYS A 125 21.53 8.06 -9.19
N ALA A 126 20.22 8.02 -9.46
CA ALA A 126 19.27 7.38 -8.56
C ALA A 126 19.24 5.86 -8.80
N ASP A 127 19.46 5.08 -7.74
CA ASP A 127 19.19 3.66 -7.73
C ASP A 127 17.75 3.43 -7.23
N MET A 128 16.98 2.65 -7.99
CA MET A 128 15.62 2.26 -7.68
C MET A 128 15.60 0.76 -7.42
N VAL A 129 15.40 0.40 -6.16
CA VAL A 129 15.39 -1.00 -5.74
C VAL A 129 13.98 -1.42 -5.40
N ASN A 130 13.36 -2.20 -6.26
CA ASN A 130 12.04 -2.78 -6.03
C ASN A 130 12.20 -4.05 -5.18
N PHE A 131 11.45 -4.15 -4.09
CA PHE A 131 11.51 -5.28 -3.17
C PHE A 131 10.14 -5.66 -2.61
N ILE A 132 10.05 -6.91 -2.16
CA ILE A 132 8.86 -7.46 -1.49
C ILE A 132 9.23 -7.83 -0.05
N ILE A 133 8.29 -7.57 0.86
CA ILE A 133 8.25 -8.16 2.20
C ILE A 133 6.95 -8.92 2.40
N THR A 134 6.97 -9.97 3.20
CA THR A 134 5.81 -10.82 3.46
C THR A 134 5.54 -11.00 4.95
N ALA A 135 4.27 -11.21 5.31
CA ALA A 135 3.87 -11.57 6.67
C ALA A 135 2.58 -12.40 6.69
N LYS A 136 2.42 -13.25 7.69
CA LYS A 136 1.13 -13.92 7.97
C LYS A 136 0.19 -13.03 8.78
N ASN A 137 0.73 -12.07 9.52
CA ASN A 137 -0.02 -11.11 10.32
C ASN A 137 0.32 -9.69 9.82
N PRO A 138 -0.67 -8.86 9.48
CA PRO A 138 -0.42 -7.50 8.97
C PRO A 138 0.29 -6.58 9.97
N ALA A 139 0.21 -6.87 11.28
CA ALA A 139 0.99 -6.18 12.30
C ALA A 139 2.46 -6.67 12.36
N GLY A 140 2.82 -7.68 11.58
CA GLY A 140 4.15 -8.31 11.57
C GLY A 140 4.28 -9.55 12.47
N PRO A 141 5.48 -10.12 12.63
CA PRO A 141 6.70 -9.61 12.00
C PRO A 141 6.71 -9.80 10.48
N TRP A 142 7.20 -8.79 9.78
CA TRP A 142 7.43 -8.85 8.34
C TRP A 142 8.79 -9.49 8.04
N SER A 143 8.92 -10.16 6.89
CA SER A 143 10.20 -10.72 6.42
C SER A 143 11.27 -9.64 6.23
N ASP A 144 12.49 -10.04 6.04
CA ASP A 144 13.51 -9.18 5.46
C ASP A 144 13.18 -8.92 3.98
N PRO A 145 13.60 -7.77 3.39
CA PRO A 145 13.33 -7.44 2.01
C PRO A 145 13.92 -8.44 1.03
N ILE A 146 13.13 -8.81 0.03
CA ILE A 146 13.53 -9.65 -1.09
C ILE A 146 13.55 -8.77 -2.34
N HIS A 147 14.73 -8.51 -2.86
CA HIS A 147 14.92 -7.68 -4.05
C HIS A 147 14.40 -8.37 -5.31
N ILE A 148 13.55 -7.70 -6.07
CA ILE A 148 13.07 -8.15 -7.40
C ILE A 148 14.07 -7.71 -8.45
N GLN A 149 15.02 -8.58 -8.75
CA GLN A 149 16.07 -8.28 -9.70
C GLN A 149 15.52 -8.08 -11.12
N GLY A 150 16.02 -7.06 -11.82
CA GLY A 150 15.62 -6.75 -13.19
C GLY A 150 14.28 -6.01 -13.30
N ALA A 151 13.65 -5.62 -12.21
CA ALA A 151 12.48 -4.76 -12.21
C ALA A 151 12.90 -3.28 -12.26
N PRO A 152 12.77 -2.60 -13.42
CA PRO A 152 13.11 -1.19 -13.54
C PRO A 152 12.00 -0.29 -12.98
N GLY A 153 12.34 0.96 -12.68
CA GLY A 153 11.41 2.02 -12.35
C GLY A 153 10.87 1.96 -10.93
N ILE A 154 9.71 2.57 -10.72
CA ILE A 154 9.10 2.80 -9.41
C ILE A 154 7.62 2.35 -9.39
N ASP A 155 6.96 2.52 -8.24
CA ASP A 155 5.53 2.34 -8.02
C ASP A 155 5.03 0.94 -8.40
N PRO A 156 5.65 -0.12 -7.85
CA PRO A 156 5.31 -1.49 -8.21
C PRO A 156 3.98 -1.94 -7.61
N ASP A 157 3.30 -2.81 -8.34
CA ASP A 157 2.12 -3.52 -7.86
C ASP A 157 2.21 -5.02 -8.16
N LEU A 158 1.39 -5.80 -7.44
CA LEU A 158 1.20 -7.23 -7.65
C LEU A 158 -0.26 -7.51 -8.00
N PHE A 159 -0.48 -8.26 -9.06
CA PHE A 159 -1.78 -8.77 -9.42
C PHE A 159 -1.77 -10.31 -9.39
N PHE A 160 -2.63 -10.88 -8.53
CA PHE A 160 -2.85 -12.31 -8.43
C PHE A 160 -4.02 -12.70 -9.33
N ASP A 161 -3.73 -13.32 -10.45
CA ASP A 161 -4.72 -13.70 -11.46
C ASP A 161 -5.51 -14.94 -11.02
N ASP A 162 -6.68 -15.13 -11.59
CA ASP A 162 -7.59 -16.26 -11.32
C ASP A 162 -7.03 -17.59 -11.85
N ASP A 163 -6.12 -17.56 -12.83
CA ASP A 163 -5.45 -18.73 -13.37
C ASP A 163 -4.22 -19.18 -12.55
N GLY A 164 -3.94 -18.46 -11.45
CA GLY A 164 -2.86 -18.77 -10.52
C GLY A 164 -1.53 -18.07 -10.84
N ARG A 165 -1.45 -17.33 -11.95
CA ARG A 165 -0.27 -16.50 -12.25
C ARG A 165 -0.24 -15.27 -11.34
N VAL A 166 0.95 -14.77 -11.10
CA VAL A 166 1.17 -13.50 -10.43
C VAL A 166 1.89 -12.55 -11.38
N TRP A 167 1.37 -11.35 -11.48
CA TRP A 167 1.93 -10.32 -12.35
C TRP A 167 2.54 -9.22 -11.51
N TYR A 168 3.76 -8.85 -11.87
CA TYR A 168 4.40 -7.62 -11.45
C TYR A 168 4.01 -6.50 -12.42
N VAL A 169 3.55 -5.39 -11.89
CA VAL A 169 3.28 -4.16 -12.66
C VAL A 169 4.19 -3.07 -12.14
N GLY A 170 4.77 -2.29 -13.02
CA GLY A 170 5.63 -1.18 -12.64
C GLY A 170 5.57 -0.04 -13.64
N ASN A 171 6.18 1.06 -13.27
CA ASN A 171 6.36 2.24 -14.10
C ASN A 171 7.84 2.40 -14.41
N GLN A 172 8.18 2.65 -15.65
CA GLN A 172 9.55 2.94 -16.09
C GLN A 172 9.56 4.09 -17.10
N MET A 173 10.74 4.63 -17.34
CA MET A 173 10.97 5.52 -18.48
C MET A 173 11.07 4.68 -19.76
N PRO A 174 10.39 5.04 -20.84
CA PRO A 174 10.55 4.34 -22.11
C PRO A 174 11.97 4.48 -22.66
N GLU A 175 12.42 3.50 -23.45
CA GLU A 175 13.75 3.50 -24.04
C GLU A 175 14.00 4.72 -24.93
N ASN A 176 12.94 5.18 -25.64
CA ASN A 176 12.97 6.35 -26.52
C ASN A 176 11.81 7.30 -26.15
N PRO A 177 11.96 8.12 -25.09
CA PRO A 177 10.90 9.01 -24.65
C PRO A 177 10.62 10.12 -25.68
N ASN A 178 9.35 10.46 -25.89
CA ASN A 178 8.91 11.55 -26.77
C ASN A 178 9.09 12.92 -26.12
N PHE A 179 9.13 12.97 -24.79
CA PHE A 179 9.32 14.18 -23.99
C PHE A 179 9.96 13.83 -22.64
N GLU A 180 10.56 14.82 -22.00
CA GLU A 180 11.17 14.68 -20.66
C GLU A 180 10.11 14.29 -19.63
N GLY A 181 10.39 13.24 -18.83
CA GLY A 181 9.47 12.73 -17.82
C GLY A 181 8.37 11.79 -18.33
N GLU A 182 8.44 11.37 -19.63
CA GLU A 182 7.55 10.34 -20.13
C GLU A 182 7.74 9.04 -19.36
N GLY A 183 6.63 8.44 -18.88
CA GLY A 183 6.59 7.14 -18.24
C GLY A 183 5.75 6.15 -19.03
N GLU A 184 6.06 4.87 -18.91
CA GLU A 184 5.26 3.79 -19.45
C GLU A 184 4.99 2.74 -18.38
N ILE A 185 3.79 2.16 -18.43
CA ILE A 185 3.45 1.04 -17.56
C ILE A 185 3.86 -0.25 -18.25
N TRP A 186 4.50 -1.12 -17.48
CA TRP A 186 4.87 -2.45 -17.96
C TRP A 186 4.41 -3.52 -16.98
N LEU A 187 4.24 -4.73 -17.52
CA LEU A 187 3.90 -5.87 -16.69
C LEU A 187 4.72 -7.09 -17.12
N GLN A 188 5.05 -7.95 -16.14
CA GLN A 188 5.75 -9.20 -16.36
C GLN A 188 5.32 -10.23 -15.31
N GLU A 189 5.27 -11.50 -15.71
CA GLU A 189 4.94 -12.55 -14.77
C GLU A 189 6.02 -12.67 -13.69
N LEU A 190 5.58 -12.85 -12.43
CA LEU A 190 6.44 -13.04 -11.26
C LEU A 190 6.24 -14.46 -10.70
N ASP A 191 7.31 -15.25 -10.67
CA ASP A 191 7.32 -16.44 -9.82
C ASP A 191 7.32 -16.00 -8.35
N ILE A 192 6.17 -16.13 -7.71
CA ILE A 192 5.97 -15.67 -6.33
C ILE A 192 6.67 -16.53 -5.29
N ASN A 193 7.10 -17.73 -5.63
CA ASN A 193 7.84 -18.59 -4.73
C ASN A 193 9.34 -18.24 -4.71
N GLU A 194 9.88 -17.89 -5.88
CA GLU A 194 11.28 -17.50 -6.05
C GLU A 194 11.47 -15.97 -6.05
N PHE A 195 10.37 -15.19 -6.06
CA PHE A 195 10.37 -13.73 -6.20
C PHE A 195 11.17 -13.23 -7.40
N LYS A 196 10.98 -13.90 -8.55
CA LYS A 196 11.74 -13.66 -9.76
C LYS A 196 10.84 -13.38 -10.95
N LEU A 197 11.18 -12.37 -11.73
CA LEU A 197 10.49 -12.10 -12.99
C LEU A 197 10.78 -13.22 -14.00
N ILE A 198 9.72 -13.71 -14.65
CA ILE A 198 9.78 -14.78 -15.65
C ILE A 198 9.01 -14.37 -16.91
N GLY A 199 9.27 -15.08 -18.02
CA GLY A 199 8.63 -14.77 -19.30
C GLY A 199 9.08 -13.43 -19.90
N GLY A 200 8.28 -12.92 -20.84
CA GLY A 200 8.52 -11.64 -21.50
C GLY A 200 7.85 -10.48 -20.79
N LYS A 201 8.48 -9.29 -20.89
CA LYS A 201 7.87 -8.03 -20.46
C LYS A 201 6.84 -7.56 -21.49
N HIS A 202 5.70 -7.06 -21.03
CA HIS A 202 4.63 -6.47 -21.81
C HIS A 202 4.53 -4.97 -21.49
N LEU A 203 4.31 -4.15 -22.51
CA LEU A 203 4.08 -2.71 -22.43
C LEU A 203 2.62 -2.40 -22.75
#